data_ad6994f269c80dc80940076425adc2a7
#
_entry.id   ad6994f269c80dc80940076425adc2a7
#
_cell.length_a   1.000
_cell.length_b   1.000
_cell.length_c   1.000
_cell.angle_alpha   90.00
_cell.angle_beta   90.00
_cell.angle_gamma   90.00
#
_symmetry.space_group_name_H-M   'P 1'
#
loop_
_entity.id
_entity.type
_entity.pdbx_description
1 polymer ?
#
loop_
_entity_poly.entity_id
_entity_poly.type
_entity_poly.pdbx_seq_one_letter_code
_entity_poly.pdbx_strand_id
1 'polypeptide(L)'
;LTDFIVEMLHPKLGEVFGDFTSGTGGFLTSALKFMNKQIETTEDGADYQNAVIGQEWKPLPYLLSITNLLLHDVEAPNIIHCDSLGTKVSDFKDADMVDVIGMNPPYGGSTDASAKSNFPMDMRSSETADLFMVLIMYRLKAQGRAGVIVPDGFLFGTDNAKLAIKTKMLREFNLHTIIRLPGSIFAPYTSIATNILFFNNEKAEGAPEGWATKGTWFYRLDMPEGYKHFSKTKPMRLEHCAPIKEWWNDRKEIIVDEGNEKARFFPVEEMVAADCNFDLCKFPKEDEDILPPAELLANYYKKRAALDHEIDKTLSEIQKILGIEIKIDN
;
A
#
# COMPACT_ATOMS: atom_id res chain seq x y z
N LEU A 1 3.13 1.83 9.54
CA LEU A 1 3.28 2.08 8.12
C LEU A 1 2.50 3.33 7.69
N THR A 2 1.24 3.49 8.14
CA THR A 2 0.43 4.68 7.86
C THR A 2 1.12 5.96 8.32
N ASP A 3 1.67 5.99 9.54
CA ASP A 3 2.43 7.13 10.06
C ASP A 3 3.62 7.47 9.15
N PHE A 4 4.35 6.46 8.65
CA PHE A 4 5.46 6.68 7.72
C PHE A 4 5.00 7.31 6.41
N ILE A 5 3.93 6.79 5.80
CA ILE A 5 3.41 7.33 4.53
C ILE A 5 2.93 8.77 4.73
N VAL A 6 2.21 9.04 5.82
CA VAL A 6 1.74 10.40 6.17
C VAL A 6 2.92 11.35 6.40
N GLU A 7 3.98 10.94 7.09
CA GLU A 7 5.18 11.74 7.26
C GLU A 7 5.86 12.08 5.91
N MET A 8 5.87 11.14 4.95
CA MET A 8 6.43 11.41 3.61
C MET A 8 5.51 12.33 2.78
N LEU A 9 4.21 12.22 2.94
CA LEU A 9 3.22 13.10 2.30
C LEU A 9 3.17 14.50 2.92
N HIS A 10 3.52 14.63 4.18
CA HIS A 10 3.63 15.89 4.91
C HIS A 10 2.37 16.79 4.78
N PRO A 11 1.17 16.31 5.19
CA PRO A 11 -0.06 17.08 5.09
C PRO A 11 0.00 18.34 5.99
N LYS A 12 -0.58 19.45 5.51
CA LYS A 12 -0.62 20.73 6.21
C LYS A 12 -2.03 21.04 6.66
N LEU A 13 -2.18 21.81 7.73
CA LEU A 13 -3.47 22.41 8.09
C LEU A 13 -3.99 23.27 6.94
N GLY A 14 -5.31 23.22 6.70
CA GLY A 14 -5.95 23.82 5.54
C GLY A 14 -5.99 22.93 4.29
N GLU A 15 -5.21 21.83 4.25
CA GLU A 15 -5.34 20.78 3.24
C GLU A 15 -6.35 19.72 3.70
N VAL A 16 -7.02 19.06 2.75
CA VAL A 16 -7.90 17.92 3.02
C VAL A 16 -7.17 16.62 2.67
N PHE A 17 -7.02 15.74 3.66
CA PHE A 17 -6.46 14.41 3.51
C PHE A 17 -7.58 13.38 3.30
N GLY A 18 -7.53 12.61 2.21
CA GLY A 18 -8.53 11.61 1.83
C GLY A 18 -8.05 10.17 1.94
N ASP A 19 -8.93 9.28 2.41
CA ASP A 19 -8.79 7.83 2.32
C ASP A 19 -10.13 7.20 1.91
N PHE A 20 -10.21 6.70 0.67
CA PHE A 20 -11.44 6.15 0.09
C PHE A 20 -11.63 4.64 0.33
N THR A 21 -10.79 4.06 1.18
CA THR A 21 -10.90 2.70 1.73
C THR A 21 -10.52 2.71 3.21
N SER A 22 -11.11 3.66 3.95
CA SER A 22 -10.58 4.08 5.25
C SER A 22 -10.49 2.96 6.30
N GLY A 23 -11.20 1.85 6.10
CA GLY A 23 -11.22 0.76 7.06
C GLY A 23 -11.59 1.27 8.45
N THR A 24 -10.71 1.08 9.40
CA THR A 24 -10.87 1.61 10.77
C THR A 24 -10.32 3.03 10.95
N GLY A 25 -9.95 3.73 9.88
CA GLY A 25 -9.46 5.10 9.91
C GLY A 25 -7.95 5.26 10.17
N GLY A 26 -7.16 4.24 9.91
CA GLY A 26 -5.73 4.24 10.23
C GLY A 26 -4.92 5.36 9.55
N PHE A 27 -5.13 5.62 8.26
CA PHE A 27 -4.49 6.75 7.56
C PHE A 27 -5.01 8.09 8.05
N LEU A 28 -6.33 8.21 8.25
CA LEU A 28 -6.95 9.45 8.70
C LEU A 28 -6.46 9.86 10.09
N THR A 29 -6.37 8.90 11.03
CA THR A 29 -5.84 9.17 12.38
C THR A 29 -4.34 9.47 12.37
N SER A 30 -3.57 8.85 11.49
CA SER A 30 -2.16 9.21 11.30
C SER A 30 -2.00 10.64 10.77
N ALA A 31 -2.85 11.06 9.81
CA ALA A 31 -2.87 12.42 9.28
C ALA A 31 -3.26 13.43 10.36
N LEU A 32 -4.31 13.15 11.14
CA LEU A 32 -4.73 14.00 12.27
C LEU A 32 -3.61 14.16 13.30
N LYS A 33 -2.95 13.09 13.71
CA LYS A 33 -1.79 13.14 14.63
C LYS A 33 -0.64 13.98 14.09
N PHE A 34 -0.43 13.93 12.78
CA PHE A 34 0.62 14.72 12.13
C PHE A 34 0.24 16.21 12.11
N MET A 35 -1.00 16.54 11.70
CA MET A 35 -1.48 17.92 11.58
C MET A 35 -1.78 18.58 12.95
N ASN A 36 -2.17 17.82 13.97
CA ASN A 36 -2.41 18.33 15.32
C ASN A 36 -1.19 19.07 15.90
N LYS A 37 0.01 18.68 15.51
CA LYS A 37 1.26 19.35 15.94
C LYS A 37 1.46 20.74 15.31
N GLN A 38 0.65 21.09 14.34
CA GLN A 38 0.72 22.35 13.60
C GLN A 38 -0.30 23.39 14.12
N ILE A 39 -1.18 23.00 15.06
CA ILE A 39 -2.21 23.88 15.62
C ILE A 39 -1.54 24.90 16.56
N GLU A 40 -1.64 26.17 16.22
CA GLU A 40 -1.14 27.29 17.02
C GLU A 40 -2.27 28.31 17.36
N THR A 41 -3.33 28.35 16.55
CA THR A 41 -4.44 29.32 16.67
C THR A 41 -5.81 28.65 16.72
N THR A 42 -6.84 29.41 17.02
CA THR A 42 -8.23 28.92 16.97
C THR A 42 -8.68 28.64 15.55
N GLU A 43 -8.16 29.35 14.55
CA GLU A 43 -8.42 29.11 13.12
C GLU A 43 -7.84 27.77 12.68
N ASP A 44 -6.62 27.46 13.10
CA ASP A 44 -6.00 26.15 12.88
C ASP A 44 -6.84 25.01 13.48
N GLY A 45 -7.49 25.27 14.63
CA GLY A 45 -8.42 24.32 15.23
C GLY A 45 -9.66 24.07 14.36
N ALA A 46 -10.17 25.09 13.67
CA ALA A 46 -11.27 24.94 12.74
C ALA A 46 -10.85 24.16 11.47
N ASP A 47 -9.66 24.42 10.94
CA ASP A 47 -9.08 23.68 9.81
C ASP A 47 -8.89 22.21 10.16
N TYR A 48 -8.42 21.93 11.38
CA TYR A 48 -8.24 20.56 11.88
C TYR A 48 -9.55 19.76 11.88
N GLN A 49 -10.70 20.38 12.20
CA GLN A 49 -12.00 19.71 12.20
C GLN A 49 -12.43 19.21 10.81
N ASN A 50 -11.90 19.83 9.75
CA ASN A 50 -12.22 19.53 8.36
C ASN A 50 -11.04 18.86 7.61
N ALA A 51 -9.96 18.55 8.31
CA ALA A 51 -8.70 18.14 7.70
C ALA A 51 -8.75 16.75 7.03
N VAL A 52 -9.74 15.91 7.33
CA VAL A 52 -9.79 14.53 6.81
C VAL A 52 -11.17 14.16 6.27
N ILE A 53 -11.18 13.37 5.19
CA ILE A 53 -12.38 12.75 4.62
C ILE A 53 -12.13 11.27 4.36
N GLY A 54 -13.09 10.41 4.67
CA GLY A 54 -12.99 8.98 4.45
C GLY A 54 -14.21 8.38 3.75
N GLN A 55 -14.01 7.26 3.08
CA GLN A 55 -15.08 6.41 2.57
C GLN A 55 -14.82 4.96 2.99
N GLU A 56 -15.87 4.29 3.46
CA GLU A 56 -15.79 2.88 3.84
C GLU A 56 -17.12 2.19 3.53
N TRP A 57 -17.03 1.03 2.89
CA TRP A 57 -18.21 0.27 2.48
C TRP A 57 -18.73 -0.67 3.57
N LYS A 58 -17.83 -1.23 4.39
CA LYS A 58 -18.22 -2.21 5.42
C LYS A 58 -18.71 -1.51 6.68
N PRO A 59 -19.92 -1.89 7.20
CA PRO A 59 -20.54 -1.17 8.33
C PRO A 59 -19.67 -1.13 9.60
N LEU A 60 -19.04 -2.25 9.98
CA LEU A 60 -18.25 -2.29 11.22
C LEU A 60 -16.97 -1.46 11.14
N PRO A 61 -16.11 -1.56 10.10
CA PRO A 61 -14.97 -0.65 9.94
C PRO A 61 -15.39 0.81 9.87
N TYR A 62 -16.49 1.15 9.18
CA TYR A 62 -17.06 2.49 9.13
C TYR A 62 -17.34 3.05 10.53
N LEU A 63 -18.05 2.30 11.39
CA LEU A 63 -18.32 2.71 12.77
C LEU A 63 -17.03 2.88 13.60
N LEU A 64 -16.07 1.98 13.41
CA LEU A 64 -14.77 2.07 14.07
C LEU A 64 -13.97 3.29 13.59
N SER A 65 -14.04 3.63 12.31
CA SER A 65 -13.40 4.83 11.76
C SER A 65 -13.98 6.10 12.40
N ILE A 66 -15.31 6.24 12.45
CA ILE A 66 -15.97 7.37 13.14
C ILE A 66 -15.50 7.46 14.60
N THR A 67 -15.53 6.33 15.32
CA THR A 67 -15.11 6.30 16.73
C THR A 67 -13.65 6.74 16.88
N ASN A 68 -12.77 6.28 16.00
CA ASN A 68 -11.37 6.68 16.03
C ASN A 68 -11.18 8.18 15.78
N LEU A 69 -11.93 8.79 14.87
CA LEU A 69 -11.82 10.22 14.63
C LEU A 69 -12.34 11.02 15.82
N LEU A 70 -13.46 10.60 16.45
CA LEU A 70 -13.95 11.21 17.68
C LEU A 70 -12.92 11.16 18.81
N LEU A 71 -12.17 10.04 18.93
CA LEU A 71 -11.08 9.89 19.91
C LEU A 71 -9.83 10.74 19.56
N HIS A 72 -9.80 11.35 18.39
CA HIS A 72 -8.77 12.30 17.94
C HIS A 72 -9.32 13.73 17.85
N ASP A 73 -10.33 14.04 18.66
CA ASP A 73 -10.89 15.38 18.84
C ASP A 73 -11.57 15.97 17.58
N VAL A 74 -12.02 15.11 16.64
CA VAL A 74 -12.86 15.55 15.51
C VAL A 74 -14.32 15.42 15.93
N GLU A 75 -15.01 16.56 16.11
CA GLU A 75 -16.39 16.59 16.63
C GLU A 75 -17.42 16.03 15.66
N ALA A 76 -17.22 16.23 14.35
CA ALA A 76 -18.09 15.78 13.27
C ALA A 76 -17.29 15.02 12.20
N PRO A 77 -16.97 13.72 12.41
CA PRO A 77 -16.16 12.94 11.47
C PRO A 77 -16.78 12.87 10.07
N ASN A 78 -16.05 13.32 9.06
CA ASN A 78 -16.47 13.27 7.66
C ASN A 78 -16.12 11.92 7.03
N ILE A 79 -16.83 10.87 7.45
CA ILE A 79 -16.73 9.52 6.91
C ILE A 79 -18.04 9.17 6.22
N ILE A 80 -17.99 8.75 4.96
CA ILE A 80 -19.14 8.41 4.15
C ILE A 80 -19.25 6.89 4.06
N HIS A 81 -20.40 6.33 4.45
CA HIS A 81 -20.66 4.90 4.30
C HIS A 81 -21.15 4.63 2.88
N CYS A 82 -20.25 4.28 1.98
CA CYS A 82 -20.57 4.01 0.57
C CYS A 82 -19.54 3.09 -0.09
N ASP A 83 -19.91 2.55 -1.26
CA ASP A 83 -18.95 1.95 -2.18
C ASP A 83 -18.24 3.07 -2.96
N SER A 84 -16.95 3.24 -2.74
CA SER A 84 -16.15 4.26 -3.40
C SER A 84 -16.03 4.09 -4.92
N LEU A 85 -16.19 2.87 -5.43
CA LEU A 85 -16.22 2.57 -6.86
C LEU A 85 -17.60 2.73 -7.48
N GLY A 86 -18.62 3.04 -6.69
CA GLY A 86 -20.01 3.19 -7.12
C GLY A 86 -20.32 4.48 -7.88
N THR A 87 -19.41 5.46 -7.85
CA THR A 87 -19.58 6.74 -8.55
C THR A 87 -18.75 6.77 -9.82
N LYS A 88 -19.34 7.28 -10.90
CA LYS A 88 -18.64 7.45 -12.16
C LYS A 88 -17.54 8.50 -12.03
N VAL A 89 -16.30 8.14 -12.37
CA VAL A 89 -15.14 9.03 -12.13
C VAL A 89 -15.22 10.36 -12.88
N SER A 90 -15.96 10.43 -14.02
CA SER A 90 -16.22 11.68 -14.75
C SER A 90 -17.20 12.63 -14.07
N ASP A 91 -17.91 12.17 -13.05
CA ASP A 91 -18.94 12.96 -12.37
C ASP A 91 -18.41 13.70 -11.15
N PHE A 92 -17.17 13.41 -10.74
CA PHE A 92 -16.50 14.14 -9.66
C PHE A 92 -16.24 15.60 -10.05
N LYS A 93 -16.49 16.47 -9.08
CA LYS A 93 -16.32 17.93 -9.19
C LYS A 93 -15.16 18.37 -8.30
N ASP A 94 -14.74 19.62 -8.44
CA ASP A 94 -13.66 20.20 -7.63
C ASP A 94 -13.90 20.04 -6.11
N ALA A 95 -15.17 20.11 -5.67
CA ALA A 95 -15.54 19.90 -4.27
C ALA A 95 -15.33 18.46 -3.78
N ASP A 96 -15.24 17.49 -4.69
CA ASP A 96 -15.00 16.09 -4.36
C ASP A 96 -13.51 15.76 -4.31
N MET A 97 -12.66 16.67 -4.75
CA MET A 97 -11.20 16.46 -4.82
C MET A 97 -10.53 16.82 -3.50
N VAL A 98 -9.41 16.15 -3.21
CA VAL A 98 -8.62 16.35 -1.99
C VAL A 98 -7.17 16.70 -2.33
N ASP A 99 -6.50 17.32 -1.36
CA ASP A 99 -5.12 17.80 -1.53
C ASP A 99 -4.10 16.67 -1.35
N VAL A 100 -4.39 15.74 -0.42
CA VAL A 100 -3.49 14.64 -0.07
C VAL A 100 -4.28 13.34 0.01
N ILE A 101 -3.74 12.26 -0.56
CA ILE A 101 -4.35 10.92 -0.45
C ILE A 101 -3.33 9.95 0.15
N GLY A 102 -3.71 9.30 1.25
CA GLY A 102 -3.03 8.14 1.79
C GLY A 102 -3.98 6.94 1.79
N MET A 103 -3.65 5.87 1.09
CA MET A 103 -4.61 4.80 0.89
C MET A 103 -3.97 3.41 0.80
N ASN A 104 -4.68 2.42 1.32
CA ASN A 104 -4.37 1.01 1.17
C ASN A 104 -5.58 0.28 0.56
N PRO A 105 -5.74 0.28 -0.78
CA PRO A 105 -6.84 -0.40 -1.44
C PRO A 105 -6.87 -1.90 -1.14
N PRO A 106 -8.04 -2.54 -1.17
CA PRO A 106 -8.12 -4.00 -0.99
C PRO A 106 -7.37 -4.73 -2.11
N TYR A 107 -6.54 -5.71 -1.73
CA TYR A 107 -5.80 -6.57 -2.66
C TYR A 107 -6.66 -7.76 -3.05
N GLY A 108 -7.02 -7.85 -4.30
CA GLY A 108 -7.88 -8.90 -4.82
C GLY A 108 -9.36 -8.62 -4.58
N GLY A 109 -10.18 -9.42 -5.23
CA GLY A 109 -11.60 -9.22 -5.37
C GLY A 109 -11.92 -8.90 -6.83
N SER A 110 -12.99 -9.50 -7.34
CA SER A 110 -13.52 -9.15 -8.66
C SER A 110 -14.51 -8.03 -8.52
N THR A 111 -14.33 -7.00 -9.32
CA THR A 111 -15.29 -5.88 -9.39
C THR A 111 -16.44 -6.25 -10.31
N ASP A 112 -17.65 -5.95 -9.90
CA ASP A 112 -18.86 -6.17 -10.72
C ASP A 112 -18.82 -5.36 -12.00
N ALA A 113 -19.48 -5.87 -13.05
CA ALA A 113 -19.54 -5.20 -14.35
C ALA A 113 -20.17 -3.79 -14.26
N SER A 114 -21.09 -3.58 -13.32
CA SER A 114 -21.72 -2.28 -13.05
C SER A 114 -20.70 -1.27 -12.55
N ALA A 115 -19.89 -1.62 -11.55
CA ALA A 115 -18.84 -0.74 -11.02
C ALA A 115 -17.76 -0.43 -12.07
N LYS A 116 -17.35 -1.42 -12.89
CA LYS A 116 -16.40 -1.19 -14.00
C LYS A 116 -16.90 -0.14 -15.01
N SER A 117 -18.21 -0.04 -15.20
CA SER A 117 -18.80 0.96 -16.14
C SER A 117 -18.58 2.40 -15.70
N ASN A 118 -18.23 2.63 -14.41
CA ASN A 118 -17.93 3.95 -13.86
C ASN A 118 -16.55 4.49 -14.25
N PHE A 119 -15.74 3.67 -14.92
CA PHE A 119 -14.37 3.99 -15.30
C PHE A 119 -14.20 4.10 -16.82
N PRO A 120 -13.17 4.82 -17.33
CA PRO A 120 -12.82 4.87 -18.74
C PRO A 120 -12.69 3.47 -19.34
N MET A 121 -13.13 3.31 -20.59
CA MET A 121 -13.26 2.00 -21.23
C MET A 121 -11.92 1.22 -21.26
N ASP A 122 -10.83 1.92 -21.51
CA ASP A 122 -9.48 1.38 -21.60
C ASP A 122 -8.85 1.04 -20.24
N MET A 123 -9.45 1.54 -19.14
CA MET A 123 -8.96 1.33 -17.76
C MET A 123 -9.87 0.41 -16.92
N ARG A 124 -10.82 -0.29 -17.54
CA ARG A 124 -11.76 -1.20 -16.88
C ARG A 124 -11.11 -2.52 -16.50
N SER A 125 -10.29 -2.49 -15.47
CA SER A 125 -9.68 -3.70 -14.91
C SER A 125 -10.69 -4.58 -14.17
N SER A 126 -10.38 -5.87 -14.07
CA SER A 126 -11.08 -6.80 -13.17
C SER A 126 -10.55 -6.74 -11.74
N GLU A 127 -9.39 -6.17 -11.53
CA GLU A 127 -8.76 -6.05 -10.23
C GLU A 127 -9.17 -4.76 -9.52
N THR A 128 -9.62 -4.90 -8.30
CA THR A 128 -10.13 -3.78 -7.48
C THR A 128 -9.05 -2.71 -7.23
N ALA A 129 -7.80 -3.13 -6.97
CA ALA A 129 -6.69 -2.22 -6.72
C ALA A 129 -6.41 -1.28 -7.90
N ASP A 130 -6.56 -1.78 -9.14
CA ASP A 130 -6.38 -1.00 -10.36
C ASP A 130 -7.43 0.10 -10.48
N LEU A 131 -8.71 -0.23 -10.20
CA LEU A 131 -9.80 0.75 -10.26
C LEU A 131 -9.67 1.81 -9.17
N PHE A 132 -9.18 1.44 -7.98
CA PHE A 132 -8.85 2.42 -6.95
C PHE A 132 -7.72 3.35 -7.38
N MET A 133 -6.73 2.86 -8.10
CA MET A 133 -5.68 3.72 -8.64
C MET A 133 -6.24 4.75 -9.63
N VAL A 134 -7.20 4.35 -10.49
CA VAL A 134 -7.92 5.30 -11.35
C VAL A 134 -8.71 6.29 -10.52
N LEU A 135 -9.49 5.84 -9.52
CA LEU A 135 -10.24 6.71 -8.62
C LEU A 135 -9.35 7.79 -7.99
N ILE A 136 -8.19 7.40 -7.47
CA ILE A 136 -7.23 8.33 -6.85
C ILE A 136 -6.81 9.43 -7.84
N MET A 137 -6.48 9.05 -9.09
CA MET A 137 -6.09 10.01 -10.12
C MET A 137 -7.19 11.03 -10.45
N TYR A 138 -8.47 10.67 -10.28
CA TYR A 138 -9.61 11.58 -10.47
C TYR A 138 -10.01 12.35 -9.20
N ARG A 139 -9.55 11.95 -8.03
CA ARG A 139 -9.88 12.58 -6.75
C ARG A 139 -8.77 13.49 -6.22
N LEU A 140 -7.60 13.49 -6.86
CA LEU A 140 -6.45 14.29 -6.44
C LEU A 140 -6.47 15.66 -7.12
N LYS A 141 -6.50 16.74 -6.33
CA LYS A 141 -6.41 18.12 -6.83
C LYS A 141 -5.11 18.36 -7.62
N ALA A 142 -5.10 19.36 -8.47
CA ALA A 142 -3.87 19.89 -9.05
C ALA A 142 -2.87 20.27 -7.93
N GLN A 143 -1.61 19.90 -8.09
CA GLN A 143 -0.55 20.01 -7.08
C GLN A 143 -0.78 19.14 -5.82
N GLY A 144 -1.83 18.34 -5.79
CA GLY A 144 -2.05 17.33 -4.75
C GLY A 144 -1.04 16.18 -4.85
N ARG A 145 -0.94 15.39 -3.79
CA ARG A 145 0.02 14.30 -3.69
C ARG A 145 -0.59 13.06 -3.04
N ALA A 146 -0.10 11.89 -3.44
CA ALA A 146 -0.63 10.62 -2.96
C ALA A 146 0.48 9.64 -2.57
N GLY A 147 0.18 8.83 -1.55
CA GLY A 147 0.98 7.68 -1.12
C GLY A 147 0.08 6.45 -1.02
N VAL A 148 0.23 5.51 -1.94
CA VAL A 148 -0.71 4.40 -2.12
C VAL A 148 0.00 3.06 -2.02
N ILE A 149 -0.54 2.16 -1.21
CA ILE A 149 -0.03 0.80 -1.11
C ILE A 149 -0.68 -0.05 -2.20
N VAL A 150 0.12 -0.71 -3.01
CA VAL A 150 -0.34 -1.57 -4.11
C VAL A 150 0.31 -2.95 -4.05
N PRO A 151 -0.37 -4.02 -4.49
CA PRO A 151 0.23 -5.34 -4.62
C PRO A 151 1.25 -5.38 -5.77
N ASP A 152 2.20 -6.31 -5.72
CA ASP A 152 3.19 -6.54 -6.78
C ASP A 152 2.55 -6.73 -8.15
N GLY A 153 1.37 -7.37 -8.21
CA GLY A 153 0.61 -7.57 -9.45
C GLY A 153 0.28 -6.27 -10.21
N PHE A 154 0.18 -5.14 -9.51
CA PHE A 154 0.04 -3.84 -10.15
C PHE A 154 1.34 -3.43 -10.86
N LEU A 155 2.50 -3.71 -10.29
CA LEU A 155 3.80 -3.28 -10.85
C LEU A 155 4.13 -4.00 -12.15
N PHE A 156 4.09 -5.34 -12.15
CA PHE A 156 4.50 -6.15 -13.30
C PHE A 156 3.38 -6.47 -14.29
N GLY A 157 2.10 -6.28 -13.91
CA GLY A 157 0.97 -6.58 -14.79
C GLY A 157 1.04 -5.78 -16.12
N THR A 158 0.83 -6.48 -17.24
CA THR A 158 0.93 -5.93 -18.61
C THR A 158 -0.36 -6.08 -19.41
N ASP A 159 -1.48 -6.41 -18.75
CA ASP A 159 -2.78 -6.37 -19.42
C ASP A 159 -3.14 -4.95 -19.87
N ASN A 160 -4.00 -4.84 -20.87
CA ASN A 160 -4.31 -3.56 -21.52
C ASN A 160 -4.81 -2.49 -20.53
N ALA A 161 -5.61 -2.88 -19.54
CA ALA A 161 -6.16 -1.93 -18.56
C ALA A 161 -5.06 -1.40 -17.63
N LYS A 162 -4.20 -2.29 -17.10
CA LYS A 162 -3.05 -1.87 -16.28
C LYS A 162 -2.08 -0.99 -17.06
N LEU A 163 -1.81 -1.35 -18.32
CA LEU A 163 -0.94 -0.54 -19.17
C LEU A 163 -1.52 0.86 -19.40
N ALA A 164 -2.83 0.98 -19.66
CA ALA A 164 -3.49 2.28 -19.80
C ALA A 164 -3.41 3.11 -18.51
N ILE A 165 -3.65 2.49 -17.35
CA ILE A 165 -3.56 3.14 -16.03
C ILE A 165 -2.15 3.64 -15.75
N LYS A 166 -1.13 2.80 -15.93
CA LYS A 166 0.27 3.16 -15.72
C LYS A 166 0.74 4.25 -16.69
N THR A 167 0.33 4.16 -17.95
CA THR A 167 0.63 5.18 -18.97
C THR A 167 0.01 6.53 -18.59
N LYS A 168 -1.27 6.55 -18.15
CA LYS A 168 -1.93 7.76 -17.64
C LYS A 168 -1.17 8.32 -16.44
N MET A 169 -0.78 7.47 -15.52
CA MET A 169 0.00 7.89 -14.33
C MET A 169 1.31 8.59 -14.72
N LEU A 170 2.09 8.03 -15.65
CA LEU A 170 3.34 8.64 -16.09
C LEU A 170 3.14 9.92 -16.92
N ARG A 171 2.04 10.02 -17.67
CA ARG A 171 1.75 11.17 -18.55
C ARG A 171 1.18 12.37 -17.81
N GLU A 172 0.32 12.14 -16.84
CA GLU A 172 -0.45 13.21 -16.18
C GLU A 172 0.03 13.50 -14.76
N PHE A 173 0.75 12.54 -14.12
CA PHE A 173 1.25 12.65 -12.76
C PHE A 173 2.76 12.44 -12.71
N ASN A 174 3.39 13.04 -11.73
CA ASN A 174 4.80 12.80 -11.42
C ASN A 174 4.91 11.61 -10.47
N LEU A 175 5.07 10.40 -10.98
CA LEU A 175 5.40 9.22 -10.18
C LEU A 175 6.89 9.27 -9.82
N HIS A 176 7.20 9.82 -8.65
CA HIS A 176 8.59 10.11 -8.27
C HIS A 176 9.26 9.04 -7.42
N THR A 177 8.49 8.15 -6.76
CA THR A 177 9.10 7.14 -5.88
C THR A 177 8.22 5.89 -5.78
N ILE A 178 8.84 4.73 -5.88
CA ILE A 178 8.25 3.42 -5.54
C ILE A 178 9.11 2.79 -4.46
N ILE A 179 8.50 2.37 -3.36
CA ILE A 179 9.17 1.67 -2.27
C ILE A 179 8.65 0.24 -2.21
N ARG A 180 9.53 -0.73 -2.43
CA ARG A 180 9.21 -2.14 -2.23
C ARG A 180 9.26 -2.47 -0.74
N LEU A 181 8.20 -3.09 -0.23
CA LEU A 181 8.06 -3.49 1.15
C LEU A 181 8.44 -4.97 1.34
N PRO A 182 8.93 -5.37 2.52
CA PRO A 182 9.15 -6.78 2.86
C PRO A 182 7.86 -7.60 2.75
N GLY A 183 7.94 -8.80 2.20
CA GLY A 183 6.76 -9.64 1.88
C GLY A 183 5.89 -10.07 3.07
N SER A 184 6.39 -9.94 4.31
CA SER A 184 5.64 -10.30 5.52
C SER A 184 5.01 -9.12 6.27
N ILE A 185 5.03 -7.92 5.68
CA ILE A 185 4.63 -6.67 6.38
C ILE A 185 3.17 -6.70 6.87
N PHE A 186 2.30 -7.40 6.17
CA PHE A 186 0.88 -7.55 6.51
C PHE A 186 0.54 -8.93 7.11
N ALA A 187 1.54 -9.71 7.52
CA ALA A 187 1.30 -10.98 8.19
C ALA A 187 0.58 -10.77 9.54
N PRO A 188 -0.36 -11.63 9.93
CA PRO A 188 -0.81 -12.86 9.27
C PRO A 188 -1.96 -12.67 8.26
N TYR A 189 -2.36 -11.43 7.96
CA TYR A 189 -3.56 -11.14 7.15
C TYR A 189 -3.38 -11.49 5.67
N THR A 190 -2.19 -11.26 5.12
CA THR A 190 -1.82 -11.62 3.75
C THR A 190 -0.31 -11.83 3.63
N SER A 191 0.08 -12.68 2.68
CA SER A 191 1.47 -12.89 2.25
C SER A 191 1.79 -12.17 0.93
N ILE A 192 0.85 -11.40 0.40
CA ILE A 192 1.05 -10.67 -0.86
C ILE A 192 2.13 -9.60 -0.65
N ALA A 193 3.15 -9.64 -1.49
CA ALA A 193 4.18 -8.60 -1.52
C ALA A 193 3.56 -7.28 -2.02
N THR A 194 3.95 -6.19 -1.39
CA THR A 194 3.35 -4.88 -1.61
C THR A 194 4.40 -3.79 -1.79
N ASN A 195 3.98 -2.72 -2.40
CA ASN A 195 4.80 -1.55 -2.67
C ASN A 195 4.05 -0.28 -2.30
N ILE A 196 4.77 0.80 -2.04
CA ILE A 196 4.18 2.13 -1.88
C ILE A 196 4.55 2.95 -3.11
N LEU A 197 3.55 3.52 -3.77
CA LEU A 197 3.72 4.49 -4.83
C LEU A 197 3.51 5.90 -4.28
N PHE A 198 4.47 6.79 -4.51
CA PHE A 198 4.35 8.21 -4.21
C PHE A 198 4.34 9.01 -5.51
N PHE A 199 3.31 9.81 -5.72
CA PHE A 199 3.16 10.64 -6.91
C PHE A 199 2.41 11.95 -6.62
N ASN A 200 2.68 12.95 -7.45
CA ASN A 200 2.05 14.27 -7.37
C ASN A 200 1.24 14.55 -8.64
N ASN A 201 0.14 15.27 -8.50
CA ASN A 201 -0.65 15.75 -9.65
C ASN A 201 -0.05 17.05 -10.20
N GLU A 202 1.18 16.94 -10.70
CA GLU A 202 1.93 18.03 -11.32
C GLU A 202 2.96 17.44 -12.30
N LYS A 203 3.46 18.27 -13.21
CA LYS A 203 4.56 17.89 -14.08
C LYS A 203 5.89 18.11 -13.35
N ALA A 204 6.76 17.10 -13.34
CA ALA A 204 8.11 17.23 -12.79
C ALA A 204 8.96 18.21 -13.60
N GLU A 205 9.79 18.98 -12.92
CA GLU A 205 10.77 19.86 -13.58
C GLU A 205 11.75 19.03 -14.41
N GLY A 206 11.88 19.39 -15.70
CA GLY A 206 12.71 18.68 -16.66
C GLY A 206 12.13 17.34 -17.12
N ALA A 207 10.83 17.09 -16.95
CA ALA A 207 10.17 15.95 -17.56
C ALA A 207 10.09 16.10 -19.09
N PRO A 208 10.28 15.00 -19.85
CA PRO A 208 10.20 15.04 -21.31
C PRO A 208 8.83 15.51 -21.83
N GLU A 209 8.80 15.91 -23.11
CA GLU A 209 7.53 16.29 -23.75
C GLU A 209 6.55 15.10 -23.76
N GLY A 210 5.30 15.36 -23.42
CA GLY A 210 4.24 14.33 -23.34
C GLY A 210 4.21 13.50 -22.06
N TRP A 211 5.12 13.75 -21.10
CA TRP A 211 5.18 13.09 -19.81
C TRP A 211 5.18 14.10 -18.66
N ALA A 212 4.50 13.77 -17.57
CA ALA A 212 4.59 14.51 -16.32
C ALA A 212 5.67 13.93 -15.40
N THR A 213 5.92 12.63 -15.47
CA THR A 213 7.01 11.97 -14.77
C THR A 213 8.34 12.20 -15.51
N LYS A 214 9.37 12.69 -14.81
CA LYS A 214 10.74 12.73 -15.32
C LYS A 214 11.43 11.37 -15.23
N GLY A 215 11.18 10.68 -14.15
CA GLY A 215 11.69 9.36 -13.81
C GLY A 215 11.34 9.04 -12.37
N THR A 216 11.50 7.79 -12.01
CA THR A 216 11.04 7.25 -10.73
C THR A 216 12.20 6.65 -9.95
N TRP A 217 12.31 7.02 -8.70
CA TRP A 217 13.19 6.38 -7.75
C TRP A 217 12.56 5.08 -7.25
N PHE A 218 13.30 4.00 -7.33
CA PHE A 218 12.98 2.73 -6.69
C PHE A 218 13.83 2.57 -5.44
N TYR A 219 13.20 2.18 -4.35
CA TYR A 219 13.88 1.83 -3.11
C TYR A 219 13.31 0.54 -2.56
N ARG A 220 14.17 -0.40 -2.18
CA ARG A 220 13.79 -1.65 -1.53
C ARG A 220 14.05 -1.54 -0.03
N LEU A 221 13.00 -1.70 0.77
CA LEU A 221 13.13 -1.84 2.20
C LEU A 221 13.41 -3.31 2.52
N ASP A 222 14.63 -3.58 2.95
CA ASP A 222 15.04 -4.91 3.41
C ASP A 222 14.51 -5.20 4.82
N MET A 223 14.49 -6.47 5.21
CA MET A 223 14.13 -6.86 6.58
C MET A 223 15.13 -6.27 7.57
N PRO A 224 14.67 -5.75 8.72
CA PRO A 224 15.57 -5.27 9.76
C PRO A 224 16.47 -6.39 10.30
N GLU A 225 17.64 -6.01 10.76
CA GLU A 225 18.58 -6.96 11.37
C GLU A 225 17.91 -7.75 12.51
N GLY A 226 18.09 -9.05 12.54
CA GLY A 226 17.47 -9.97 13.52
C GLY A 226 16.00 -10.32 13.25
N TYR A 227 15.42 -9.85 12.14
CA TYR A 227 14.06 -10.22 11.70
C TYR A 227 14.12 -11.15 10.49
N LYS A 228 13.58 -12.36 10.63
CA LYS A 228 13.35 -13.24 9.47
C LYS A 228 12.05 -12.89 8.73
N HIS A 229 11.03 -12.47 9.48
CA HIS A 229 9.73 -12.02 8.99
C HIS A 229 9.04 -11.16 10.04
N PHE A 230 8.14 -10.28 9.60
CA PHE A 230 7.21 -9.61 10.50
C PHE A 230 6.07 -10.55 10.89
N SER A 231 5.49 -10.36 12.07
CA SER A 231 4.40 -11.17 12.59
C SER A 231 3.53 -10.36 13.55
N LYS A 232 2.43 -10.94 14.00
CA LYS A 232 1.54 -10.30 15.01
C LYS A 232 2.29 -9.92 16.30
N THR A 233 3.26 -10.72 16.71
CA THR A 233 4.07 -10.50 17.93
C THR A 233 5.30 -9.63 17.69
N LYS A 234 5.75 -9.52 16.44
CA LYS A 234 6.86 -8.67 16.00
C LYS A 234 6.40 -7.86 14.78
N PRO A 235 5.48 -6.89 14.94
CA PRO A 235 4.97 -6.10 13.82
C PRO A 235 6.01 -5.11 13.32
N MET A 236 5.81 -4.62 12.12
CA MET A 236 6.55 -3.47 11.62
C MET A 236 6.27 -2.24 12.47
N ARG A 237 7.31 -1.47 12.78
CA ARG A 237 7.25 -0.21 13.52
C ARG A 237 7.79 0.93 12.68
N LEU A 238 7.49 2.17 13.08
CA LEU A 238 7.95 3.38 12.38
C LEU A 238 9.48 3.46 12.31
N GLU A 239 10.18 3.01 13.35
CA GLU A 239 11.65 2.98 13.42
C GLU A 239 12.29 2.13 12.32
N HIS A 240 11.61 1.09 11.83
CA HIS A 240 12.09 0.26 10.72
C HIS A 240 12.10 1.01 9.38
N CYS A 241 11.41 2.15 9.29
CA CYS A 241 11.43 3.02 8.12
C CYS A 241 12.56 4.07 8.18
N ALA A 242 13.36 4.13 9.23
CA ALA A 242 14.44 5.11 9.36
C ALA A 242 15.39 5.13 8.15
N PRO A 243 15.84 3.98 7.59
CA PRO A 243 16.71 3.99 6.41
C PRO A 243 16.07 4.63 5.18
N ILE A 244 14.74 4.51 5.02
CA ILE A 244 14.03 5.17 3.92
C ILE A 244 14.01 6.68 4.15
N LYS A 245 13.74 7.15 5.38
CA LYS A 245 13.67 8.57 5.71
C LYS A 245 15.03 9.26 5.50
N GLU A 246 16.12 8.61 5.88
CA GLU A 246 17.47 9.10 5.64
C GLU A 246 17.76 9.23 4.15
N TRP A 247 17.46 8.18 3.39
CA TRP A 247 17.64 8.16 1.95
C TRP A 247 16.74 9.17 1.24
N TRP A 248 15.50 9.38 1.70
CA TRP A 248 14.53 10.29 1.08
C TRP A 248 15.01 11.72 0.97
N ASN A 249 15.75 12.19 1.98
CA ASN A 249 16.28 13.55 2.02
C ASN A 249 17.53 13.77 1.14
N ASP A 250 18.29 12.70 0.86
CA ASP A 250 19.49 12.71 0.01
C ASP A 250 19.50 11.45 -0.87
N ARG A 251 18.59 11.44 -1.86
CA ARG A 251 18.39 10.28 -2.74
C ARG A 251 19.61 9.99 -3.59
N LYS A 252 20.16 8.80 -3.42
CA LYS A 252 21.31 8.28 -4.18
C LYS A 252 21.04 6.84 -4.57
N GLU A 253 21.66 6.39 -5.65
CA GLU A 253 21.68 4.99 -6.00
C GLU A 253 22.48 4.19 -4.98
N ILE A 254 21.94 3.04 -4.59
CA ILE A 254 22.56 2.12 -3.63
C ILE A 254 22.64 0.76 -4.32
N ILE A 255 23.86 0.38 -4.72
CA ILE A 255 24.16 -0.91 -5.33
C ILE A 255 24.83 -1.75 -4.25
N VAL A 256 24.23 -2.88 -3.91
CA VAL A 256 24.78 -3.82 -2.92
C VAL A 256 25.75 -4.76 -3.62
N ASP A 257 25.31 -5.37 -4.74
CA ASP A 257 26.10 -6.25 -5.60
C ASP A 257 25.62 -6.11 -7.05
N GLU A 258 26.34 -6.70 -8.00
CA GLU A 258 25.92 -6.73 -9.41
C GLU A 258 24.54 -7.38 -9.57
N GLY A 259 23.57 -6.58 -10.02
CA GLY A 259 22.16 -6.98 -10.17
C GLY A 259 21.37 -7.06 -8.86
N ASN A 260 21.88 -6.46 -7.76
CA ASN A 260 21.21 -6.30 -6.49
C ASN A 260 21.21 -4.83 -6.08
N GLU A 261 20.37 -4.05 -6.74
CA GLU A 261 20.20 -2.62 -6.46
C GLU A 261 19.17 -2.44 -5.35
N LYS A 262 19.56 -1.75 -4.29
CA LYS A 262 18.66 -1.37 -3.18
C LYS A 262 17.89 -0.09 -3.49
N ALA A 263 18.55 0.85 -4.17
CA ALA A 263 17.94 2.09 -4.66
C ALA A 263 18.50 2.46 -6.03
N ARG A 264 17.61 2.80 -6.97
CA ARG A 264 18.00 3.22 -8.32
C ARG A 264 17.00 4.22 -8.90
N PHE A 265 17.50 5.13 -9.72
CA PHE A 265 16.67 6.04 -10.51
C PHE A 265 16.46 5.49 -11.93
N PHE A 266 15.21 5.44 -12.36
CA PHE A 266 14.83 5.05 -13.71
C PHE A 266 14.20 6.23 -14.43
N PRO A 267 14.81 6.75 -15.52
CA PRO A 267 14.18 7.73 -16.39
C PRO A 267 12.85 7.20 -16.98
N VAL A 268 11.91 8.09 -17.25
CA VAL A 268 10.59 7.68 -17.76
C VAL A 268 10.70 6.94 -19.10
N GLU A 269 11.68 7.29 -19.93
CA GLU A 269 11.92 6.64 -21.22
C GLU A 269 12.27 5.15 -21.04
N GLU A 270 13.07 4.82 -20.02
CA GLU A 270 13.45 3.45 -19.69
C GLU A 270 12.23 2.67 -19.20
N MET A 271 11.39 3.30 -18.37
CA MET A 271 10.15 2.68 -17.89
C MET A 271 9.16 2.41 -19.03
N VAL A 272 9.02 3.34 -19.96
CA VAL A 272 8.15 3.20 -21.15
C VAL A 272 8.69 2.14 -22.11
N ALA A 273 10.01 2.08 -22.32
CA ALA A 273 10.65 1.04 -23.14
C ALA A 273 10.49 -0.37 -22.57
N ALA A 274 10.25 -0.47 -21.26
CA ALA A 274 9.93 -1.72 -20.54
C ALA A 274 8.41 -1.97 -20.45
N ASP A 275 7.59 -1.47 -21.39
CA ASP A 275 6.13 -1.58 -21.40
C ASP A 275 5.46 -1.11 -20.09
N CYS A 276 5.94 0.00 -19.55
CA CYS A 276 5.50 0.52 -18.26
C CYS A 276 5.55 -0.53 -17.14
N ASN A 277 6.51 -1.43 -17.18
CA ASN A 277 6.76 -2.34 -16.07
C ASN A 277 7.37 -1.54 -14.91
N PHE A 278 6.67 -1.49 -13.79
CA PHE A 278 7.13 -0.81 -12.58
C PHE A 278 7.88 -1.75 -11.62
N ASP A 279 8.01 -3.04 -11.97
CA ASP A 279 8.77 -4.01 -11.18
C ASP A 279 10.26 -4.03 -11.58
N LEU A 280 10.92 -2.90 -11.34
CA LEU A 280 12.33 -2.72 -11.67
C LEU A 280 13.25 -2.90 -10.43
N CYS A 281 12.67 -2.91 -9.23
CA CYS A 281 13.39 -3.13 -7.97
C CYS A 281 13.33 -4.62 -7.60
N LYS A 282 14.40 -5.34 -7.88
CA LYS A 282 14.50 -6.78 -7.60
C LYS A 282 14.49 -7.06 -6.08
N PHE A 283 14.00 -8.24 -5.69
CA PHE A 283 14.22 -8.76 -4.34
C PHE A 283 15.71 -9.05 -4.12
N PRO A 284 16.20 -9.01 -2.84
CA PRO A 284 17.54 -9.48 -2.55
C PRO A 284 17.68 -10.90 -3.11
N LYS A 285 18.81 -11.20 -3.74
CA LYS A 285 19.16 -12.58 -3.99
C LYS A 285 19.34 -13.20 -2.60
N GLU A 286 18.38 -14.02 -2.18
CA GLU A 286 18.66 -14.99 -1.13
C GLU A 286 19.64 -15.98 -1.77
N ASP A 287 20.84 -16.05 -1.25
CA ASP A 287 21.70 -17.20 -1.51
C ASP A 287 20.95 -18.38 -0.86
N GLU A 288 20.06 -19.02 -1.61
CA GLU A 288 19.55 -20.32 -1.24
C GLU A 288 20.75 -21.24 -1.25
N ASP A 289 21.20 -21.64 -0.05
CA ASP A 289 22.05 -22.81 0.09
C ASP A 289 21.32 -23.97 -0.59
N ILE A 290 21.62 -24.19 -1.88
CA ILE A 290 21.06 -25.30 -2.65
C ILE A 290 21.66 -26.55 -2.06
N LEU A 291 21.02 -27.07 -1.01
CA LEU A 291 21.40 -28.31 -0.39
C LEU A 291 21.34 -29.44 -1.43
N PRO A 292 22.29 -30.39 -1.42
CA PRO A 292 22.21 -31.56 -2.27
C PRO A 292 20.82 -32.23 -2.13
N PRO A 293 20.23 -32.77 -3.21
CA PRO A 293 18.87 -33.32 -3.18
C PRO A 293 18.59 -34.30 -2.05
N ALA A 294 19.59 -35.11 -1.69
CA ALA A 294 19.49 -36.06 -0.59
C ALA A 294 19.35 -35.38 0.78
N GLU A 295 20.09 -34.32 0.98
CA GLU A 295 20.04 -33.52 2.23
C GLU A 295 18.76 -32.70 2.32
N LEU A 296 18.29 -32.15 1.20
CA LEU A 296 17.00 -31.48 1.09
C LEU A 296 15.83 -32.40 1.47
N LEU A 297 15.84 -33.62 0.94
CA LEU A 297 14.85 -34.66 1.26
C LEU A 297 14.91 -35.09 2.73
N ALA A 298 16.11 -35.28 3.29
CA ALA A 298 16.27 -35.61 4.70
C ALA A 298 15.73 -34.52 5.60
N ASN A 299 16.00 -33.23 5.30
CA ASN A 299 15.48 -32.08 6.01
C ASN A 299 13.95 -31.96 5.87
N TYR A 300 13.41 -32.24 4.69
CA TYR A 300 11.95 -32.27 4.47
C TYR A 300 11.28 -33.33 5.36
N TYR A 301 11.76 -34.56 5.36
CA TYR A 301 11.20 -35.66 6.18
C TYR A 301 11.30 -35.36 7.67
N LYS A 302 12.41 -34.77 8.11
CA LYS A 302 12.57 -34.35 9.49
C LYS A 302 11.59 -33.26 9.92
N LYS A 303 11.40 -32.23 9.07
CA LYS A 303 10.42 -31.16 9.32
C LYS A 303 8.98 -31.69 9.31
N ARG A 304 8.68 -32.60 8.37
CA ARG A 304 7.36 -33.22 8.28
C ARG A 304 7.03 -34.02 9.53
N ALA A 305 7.94 -34.89 9.98
CA ALA A 305 7.74 -35.69 11.19
C ALA A 305 7.54 -34.82 12.44
N ALA A 306 8.24 -33.69 12.54
CA ALA A 306 8.06 -32.75 13.64
C ALA A 306 6.68 -32.07 13.62
N LEU A 307 6.20 -31.68 12.44
CA LEU A 307 4.87 -31.09 12.25
C LEU A 307 3.75 -32.10 12.51
N ASP A 308 3.88 -33.32 12.02
CA ASP A 308 2.94 -34.41 12.27
C ASP A 308 2.82 -34.68 13.78
N HIS A 309 3.94 -34.67 14.51
CA HIS A 309 3.95 -34.82 15.97
C HIS A 309 3.24 -33.65 16.71
N GLU A 310 3.43 -32.38 16.25
CA GLU A 310 2.70 -31.23 16.80
C GLU A 310 1.18 -31.32 16.52
N ILE A 311 0.81 -31.75 15.33
CA ILE A 311 -0.59 -31.96 14.95
C ILE A 311 -1.21 -33.04 15.85
N ASP A 312 -0.57 -34.19 16.02
CA ASP A 312 -1.06 -35.29 16.86
C ASP A 312 -1.20 -34.86 18.33
N LYS A 313 -0.23 -34.09 18.84
CA LYS A 313 -0.30 -33.51 20.18
C LYS A 313 -1.51 -32.59 20.34
N THR A 314 -1.70 -31.67 19.38
CA THR A 314 -2.83 -30.72 19.40
C THR A 314 -4.18 -31.44 19.30
N LEU A 315 -4.28 -32.45 18.44
CA LEU A 315 -5.47 -33.30 18.30
C LEU A 315 -5.75 -34.04 19.62
N SER A 316 -4.73 -34.56 20.27
CA SER A 316 -4.89 -35.25 21.58
C SER A 316 -5.36 -34.29 22.69
N GLU A 317 -4.91 -33.06 22.67
CA GLU A 317 -5.40 -32.01 23.60
C GLU A 317 -6.87 -31.65 23.32
N ILE A 318 -7.25 -31.52 22.06
CA ILE A 318 -8.66 -31.28 21.64
C ILE A 318 -9.55 -32.45 22.06
N GLN A 319 -9.13 -33.70 21.85
CA GLN A 319 -9.87 -34.90 22.28
C GLN A 319 -10.11 -34.90 23.80
N LYS A 320 -9.10 -34.55 24.59
CA LYS A 320 -9.23 -34.43 26.05
C LYS A 320 -10.22 -33.34 26.47
N ILE A 321 -10.18 -32.19 25.79
CA ILE A 321 -11.10 -31.08 26.08
C ILE A 321 -12.54 -31.44 25.74
N LEU A 322 -12.75 -32.12 24.62
CA LEU A 322 -14.09 -32.51 24.14
C LEU A 322 -14.62 -33.79 24.78
N GLY A 323 -13.80 -34.55 25.51
CA GLY A 323 -14.18 -35.86 26.08
C GLY A 323 -14.48 -36.92 25.01
N ILE A 324 -13.85 -36.84 23.82
CA ILE A 324 -14.10 -37.74 22.71
C ILE A 324 -12.92 -38.70 22.55
N GLU A 325 -13.16 -40.00 22.57
CA GLU A 325 -12.20 -41.01 22.13
C GLU A 325 -12.44 -41.31 20.64
N ILE A 326 -11.51 -40.90 19.77
CA ILE A 326 -11.52 -41.29 18.37
C ILE A 326 -10.66 -42.53 18.20
N LYS A 327 -11.28 -43.67 17.86
CA LYS A 327 -10.55 -44.85 17.40
C LYS A 327 -10.13 -44.62 15.97
N ILE A 328 -8.82 -44.47 15.74
CA ILE A 328 -8.25 -44.47 14.38
C ILE A 328 -8.10 -45.94 14.00
N ASP A 329 -8.94 -46.47 13.10
CA ASP A 329 -8.73 -47.76 12.47
C ASP A 329 -7.51 -47.60 11.55
N ASN A 330 -6.49 -48.46 11.79
CA ASN A 330 -5.25 -48.54 11.00
C ASN A 330 -5.48 -49.11 9.60
#